data_5fa4637ba755397d44d71fb24c480d4d
#
_entry.id   5fa4637ba755397d44d71fb24c480d4d
#
_cell.length_a   1.000
_cell.length_b   1.000
_cell.length_c   1.000
_cell.angle_alpha   90.00
_cell.angle_beta   90.00
_cell.angle_gamma   90.00
#
_symmetry.space_group_name_H-M   'P 1'
#
loop_
_entity.id
_entity.type
_entity.pdbx_description
1 polymer ?
#
loop_
_entity_poly.entity_id
_entity_poly.type
_entity_poly.pdbx_seq_one_letter_code
_entity_poly.pdbx_strand_id
1 'polypeptide(L)'
;MKNKNWEQPIIFHGVPTRWNWIVNHPEGLELGENVDIGAFTFINAKYGVKIGNNVQIGGGCMIYSHNTIDDTMGEVIIHDGVKIGANSVILPESQIAANVIIGALSLVNGYYFLGTYGGVPAKRLIGVYRK
;
A
#
# COMPACT_ATOMS: atom_id res chain seq x y z
N MET A 1 -11.12 11.64 2.85
CA MET A 1 -12.49 11.61 3.37
C MET A 1 -12.60 10.62 4.52
N LYS A 2 -13.21 11.02 5.60
CA LYS A 2 -13.42 10.11 6.72
C LYS A 2 -14.65 9.25 6.53
N ASN A 3 -14.52 7.97 6.78
CA ASN A 3 -15.63 7.04 6.81
C ASN A 3 -16.04 6.81 8.26
N LYS A 4 -17.20 7.34 8.65
CA LYS A 4 -17.68 7.24 10.02
C LYS A 4 -17.97 5.81 10.46
N ASN A 5 -18.18 4.93 9.50
CA ASN A 5 -18.49 3.52 9.77
C ASN A 5 -17.28 2.62 9.68
N TRP A 6 -16.10 3.21 9.56
CA TRP A 6 -14.88 2.42 9.47
C TRP A 6 -14.62 1.69 10.77
N GLU A 7 -14.26 0.43 10.65
CA GLU A 7 -13.92 -0.42 11.77
C GLU A 7 -12.52 -0.96 11.61
N GLN A 8 -11.81 -1.08 12.74
CA GLN A 8 -10.49 -1.71 12.73
C GLN A 8 -10.66 -3.16 12.28
N PRO A 9 -9.95 -3.58 11.22
CA PRO A 9 -10.09 -4.95 10.75
C PRO A 9 -9.53 -5.97 11.73
N ILE A 10 -10.13 -7.14 11.71
CA ILE A 10 -9.62 -8.31 12.44
C ILE A 10 -8.80 -9.10 11.42
N ILE A 11 -7.51 -9.31 11.73
CA ILE A 11 -6.57 -9.85 10.77
C ILE A 11 -5.86 -11.07 11.38
N PHE A 12 -5.93 -12.20 10.66
CA PHE A 12 -5.17 -13.40 11.00
C PHE A 12 -4.25 -13.75 9.84
N HIS A 13 -3.09 -14.28 10.15
CA HIS A 13 -2.07 -14.65 9.16
C HIS A 13 -2.67 -15.49 8.03
N GLY A 14 -2.55 -15.01 6.81
CA GLY A 14 -2.95 -15.73 5.61
C GLY A 14 -4.44 -15.92 5.41
N VAL A 15 -5.27 -15.32 6.25
CA VAL A 15 -6.73 -15.49 6.19
C VAL A 15 -7.36 -14.23 5.62
N PRO A 16 -8.22 -14.34 4.59
CA PRO A 16 -8.89 -13.16 4.06
C PRO A 16 -9.71 -12.44 5.13
N THR A 17 -9.59 -11.12 5.14
CA THR A 17 -10.48 -10.29 5.96
C THR A 17 -11.88 -10.30 5.38
N ARG A 18 -12.84 -9.70 6.08
CA ARG A 18 -14.20 -9.59 5.56
C ARG A 18 -14.28 -8.79 4.25
N TRP A 19 -13.24 -8.05 3.91
CA TRP A 19 -13.16 -7.29 2.65
C TRP A 19 -12.29 -7.99 1.59
N ASN A 20 -11.88 -9.24 1.85
CA ASN A 20 -11.11 -10.08 0.92
C ASN A 20 -9.70 -9.58 0.62
N TRP A 21 -9.03 -8.99 1.59
CA TRP A 21 -7.59 -8.78 1.49
C TRP A 21 -6.88 -9.60 2.56
N ILE A 22 -5.62 -9.93 2.32
CA ILE A 22 -4.87 -10.92 3.09
C ILE A 22 -3.56 -10.31 3.58
N VAL A 23 -3.20 -10.61 4.83
CA VAL A 23 -1.91 -10.22 5.41
C VAL A 23 -1.18 -11.46 5.90
N ASN A 24 0.07 -11.60 5.46
CA ASN A 24 1.00 -12.53 6.08
C ASN A 24 1.81 -11.77 7.12
N HIS A 25 1.97 -12.38 8.30
CA HIS A 25 2.67 -11.78 9.44
C HIS A 25 2.02 -10.48 9.93
N PRO A 26 0.75 -10.52 10.33
CA PRO A 26 0.05 -9.31 10.75
C PRO A 26 0.68 -8.63 11.97
N GLU A 27 1.48 -9.35 12.74
CA GLU A 27 2.23 -8.76 13.85
C GLU A 27 3.18 -7.65 13.38
N GLY A 28 3.58 -7.67 12.11
CA GLY A 28 4.43 -6.63 11.52
C GLY A 28 3.68 -5.50 10.86
N LEU A 29 2.35 -5.54 10.87
CA LEU A 29 1.53 -4.50 10.26
C LEU A 29 1.09 -3.49 11.29
N GLU A 30 1.36 -2.21 11.02
CA GLU A 30 0.75 -1.10 11.75
C GLU A 30 -0.25 -0.43 10.82
N LEU A 31 -1.50 -0.44 11.21
CA LEU A 31 -2.58 0.08 10.39
C LEU A 31 -3.25 1.24 11.09
N GLY A 32 -3.27 2.39 10.44
CA GLY A 32 -3.93 3.57 10.95
C GLY A 32 -5.44 3.46 10.89
N GLU A 33 -6.10 4.59 11.10
CA GLU A 33 -7.55 4.67 11.07
C GLU A 33 -8.03 5.10 9.69
N ASN A 34 -9.25 4.68 9.37
CA ASN A 34 -9.93 5.08 8.14
C ASN A 34 -9.12 4.69 6.89
N VAL A 35 -8.58 3.48 6.90
CA VAL A 35 -7.83 2.92 5.78
C VAL A 35 -8.75 2.05 4.94
N ASP A 36 -8.73 2.29 3.63
CA ASP A 36 -9.55 1.54 2.68
C ASP A 36 -8.63 0.68 1.82
N ILE A 37 -8.75 -0.64 1.96
CA ILE A 37 -7.93 -1.59 1.22
C ILE A 37 -8.85 -2.42 0.35
N GLY A 38 -8.61 -2.39 -0.94
CA GLY A 38 -9.45 -3.09 -1.92
C GLY A 38 -9.25 -4.60 -1.88
N ALA A 39 -10.26 -5.31 -2.38
CA ALA A 39 -10.27 -6.77 -2.42
C ALA A 39 -9.05 -7.31 -3.17
N PHE A 40 -8.60 -8.47 -2.73
CA PHE A 40 -7.48 -9.22 -3.33
C PHE A 40 -6.12 -8.56 -3.19
N THR A 41 -6.01 -7.52 -2.38
CA THR A 41 -4.72 -6.97 -1.99
C THR A 41 -4.03 -7.94 -1.05
N PHE A 42 -2.74 -8.11 -1.22
CA PHE A 42 -1.91 -8.97 -0.39
C PHE A 42 -0.80 -8.14 0.25
N ILE A 43 -0.61 -8.31 1.55
CA ILE A 43 0.44 -7.61 2.30
C ILE A 43 1.31 -8.64 2.99
N ASN A 44 2.61 -8.62 2.69
CA ASN A 44 3.59 -9.37 3.46
C ASN A 44 4.26 -8.39 4.42
N ALA A 45 3.95 -8.53 5.71
CA ALA A 45 4.44 -7.61 6.74
C ALA A 45 5.53 -8.20 7.61
N LYS A 46 6.21 -9.25 7.15
CA LYS A 46 7.21 -9.95 7.95
C LYS A 46 8.29 -9.00 8.50
N TYR A 47 8.71 -8.02 7.71
CA TYR A 47 9.75 -7.07 8.11
C TYR A 47 9.20 -5.66 8.35
N GLY A 48 7.89 -5.57 8.47
CA GLY A 48 7.21 -4.33 8.83
C GLY A 48 6.54 -3.65 7.65
N VAL A 49 5.26 -3.36 7.81
CA VAL A 49 4.51 -2.48 6.90
C VAL A 49 3.75 -1.52 7.77
N LYS A 50 3.99 -0.22 7.57
CA LYS A 50 3.28 0.84 8.30
C LYS A 50 2.38 1.58 7.32
N ILE A 51 1.11 1.63 7.64
CA ILE A 51 0.11 2.34 6.83
C ILE A 51 -0.55 3.37 7.71
N GLY A 52 -0.45 4.63 7.31
CA GLY A 52 -0.98 5.76 8.07
C GLY A 52 -2.49 5.88 7.99
N ASN A 53 -2.99 7.02 8.43
CA ASN A 53 -4.43 7.31 8.46
C ASN A 53 -4.93 7.76 7.09
N ASN A 54 -6.19 7.47 6.80
CA ASN A 54 -6.86 7.96 5.59
C ASN A 54 -6.17 7.53 4.30
N VAL A 55 -5.54 6.36 4.30
CA VAL A 55 -4.88 5.78 3.12
C VAL A 55 -5.91 4.97 2.33
N GLN A 56 -5.85 5.09 1.01
CA GLN A 56 -6.68 4.31 0.11
C GLN A 56 -5.80 3.44 -0.77
N ILE A 57 -6.05 2.15 -0.78
CA ILE A 57 -5.31 1.18 -1.58
C ILE A 57 -6.30 0.44 -2.46
N GLY A 58 -6.12 0.54 -3.76
CA GLY A 58 -6.98 -0.15 -4.72
C GLY A 58 -6.84 -1.66 -4.63
N GLY A 59 -7.79 -2.37 -5.23
CA GLY A 59 -7.78 -3.82 -5.20
C GLY A 59 -6.61 -4.43 -5.96
N GLY A 60 -6.26 -5.64 -5.56
CA GLY A 60 -5.22 -6.41 -6.25
C GLY A 60 -3.81 -5.89 -6.08
N CYS A 61 -3.57 -5.02 -5.12
CA CYS A 61 -2.22 -4.53 -4.86
C CYS A 61 -1.40 -5.58 -4.12
N MET A 62 -0.09 -5.54 -4.32
CA MET A 62 0.85 -6.41 -3.62
C MET A 62 1.85 -5.54 -2.87
N ILE A 63 1.87 -5.66 -1.54
CA ILE A 63 2.77 -4.87 -0.70
C ILE A 63 3.71 -5.82 0.02
N TYR A 64 5.00 -5.73 -0.30
CA TYR A 64 5.98 -6.68 0.19
C TYR A 64 7.03 -6.01 1.06
N SER A 65 7.11 -6.38 2.32
CA SER A 65 8.30 -6.10 3.15
C SER A 65 9.37 -7.18 2.93
N HIS A 66 9.00 -8.28 2.30
CA HIS A 66 9.93 -9.34 1.91
C HIS A 66 9.55 -9.84 0.52
N ASN A 67 10.43 -9.65 -0.44
CA ASN A 67 10.28 -10.20 -1.78
C ASN A 67 11.11 -11.46 -1.88
N THR A 68 10.44 -12.61 -1.89
CA THR A 68 11.14 -13.90 -1.85
C THR A 68 11.83 -14.26 -3.17
N ILE A 69 11.47 -13.60 -4.25
CA ILE A 69 12.06 -13.88 -5.55
C ILE A 69 13.55 -13.54 -5.57
N ASP A 70 13.93 -12.42 -4.97
CA ASP A 70 15.32 -11.98 -4.92
C ASP A 70 15.83 -11.81 -3.49
N ASP A 71 15.01 -12.23 -2.52
CA ASP A 71 15.32 -12.18 -1.08
C ASP A 71 15.65 -10.77 -0.58
N THR A 72 15.07 -9.75 -1.19
CA THR A 72 15.15 -8.39 -0.63
C THR A 72 14.14 -8.25 0.49
N MET A 73 14.50 -7.46 1.51
CA MET A 73 13.65 -7.27 2.68
C MET A 73 13.87 -5.89 3.28
N GLY A 74 12.83 -5.37 3.88
CA GLY A 74 12.88 -4.07 4.54
C GLY A 74 11.50 -3.50 4.75
N GLU A 75 11.39 -2.62 5.72
CA GLU A 75 10.12 -2.00 6.10
C GLU A 75 9.55 -1.15 4.97
N VAL A 76 8.24 -1.26 4.77
CA VAL A 76 7.49 -0.39 3.87
C VAL A 76 6.71 0.61 4.71
N ILE A 77 6.81 1.89 4.36
CA ILE A 77 6.11 2.96 5.07
C ILE A 77 5.22 3.73 4.10
N ILE A 78 3.94 3.73 4.37
CA ILE A 78 2.93 4.45 3.59
C ILE A 78 2.30 5.48 4.52
N HIS A 79 2.58 6.75 4.30
CA HIS A 79 2.17 7.82 5.20
C HIS A 79 0.70 8.22 4.97
N ASP A 80 0.21 9.15 5.81
CA ASP A 80 -1.19 9.55 5.81
C ASP A 80 -1.65 10.06 4.45
N GLY A 81 -2.89 9.75 4.09
CA GLY A 81 -3.54 10.32 2.92
C GLY A 81 -3.03 9.79 1.57
N VAL A 82 -2.13 8.83 1.56
CA VAL A 82 -1.63 8.23 0.33
C VAL A 82 -2.75 7.48 -0.38
N LYS A 83 -2.75 7.57 -1.72
CA LYS A 83 -3.68 6.82 -2.56
C LYS A 83 -2.90 5.98 -3.54
N ILE A 84 -3.19 4.69 -3.58
CA ILE A 84 -2.51 3.74 -4.45
C ILE A 84 -3.53 3.09 -5.38
N GLY A 85 -3.32 3.24 -6.67
CA GLY A 85 -4.21 2.66 -7.67
C GLY A 85 -4.12 1.14 -7.74
N ALA A 86 -5.16 0.53 -8.28
CA ALA A 86 -5.31 -0.92 -8.32
C ALA A 86 -4.13 -1.63 -9.01
N ASN A 87 -3.87 -2.84 -8.56
CA ASN A 87 -2.87 -3.73 -9.17
C ASN A 87 -1.46 -3.16 -9.18
N SER A 88 -1.14 -2.31 -8.23
CA SER A 88 0.22 -1.81 -8.05
C SER A 88 1.00 -2.73 -7.14
N VAL A 89 2.32 -2.70 -7.29
CA VAL A 89 3.25 -3.50 -6.48
C VAL A 89 4.17 -2.54 -5.73
N ILE A 90 4.27 -2.74 -4.41
CA ILE A 90 5.15 -1.95 -3.54
C ILE A 90 6.24 -2.89 -3.04
N LEU A 91 7.49 -2.58 -3.36
CA LEU A 91 8.63 -3.42 -3.02
C LEU A 91 9.26 -3.04 -1.68
N PRO A 92 10.06 -3.94 -1.08
CA PRO A 92 10.68 -3.70 0.22
C PRO A 92 11.47 -2.39 0.27
N GLU A 93 11.51 -1.78 1.44
CA GLU A 93 12.19 -0.52 1.75
C GLU A 93 11.57 0.70 1.07
N SER A 94 10.42 0.55 0.41
CA SER A 94 9.75 1.71 -0.18
C SER A 94 9.11 2.58 0.90
N GLN A 95 9.12 3.89 0.65
CA GLN A 95 8.48 4.85 1.51
C GLN A 95 7.71 5.85 0.65
N ILE A 96 6.43 6.02 0.96
CA ILE A 96 5.55 6.91 0.22
C ILE A 96 5.09 8.01 1.18
N ALA A 97 5.47 9.24 0.89
CA ALA A 97 5.17 10.38 1.76
C ALA A 97 3.68 10.74 1.71
N ALA A 98 3.26 11.50 2.70
CA ALA A 98 1.84 11.88 2.86
C ALA A 98 1.26 12.48 1.58
N ASN A 99 0.04 12.08 1.29
CA ASN A 99 -0.78 12.60 0.18
C ASN A 99 -0.24 12.33 -1.23
N VAL A 100 0.79 11.51 -1.37
CA VAL A 100 1.27 11.08 -2.68
C VAL A 100 0.23 10.16 -3.32
N ILE A 101 0.08 10.27 -4.62
CA ILE A 101 -0.81 9.42 -5.41
C ILE A 101 0.03 8.52 -6.30
N ILE A 102 -0.25 7.23 -6.25
CA ILE A 102 0.37 6.23 -7.14
C ILE A 102 -0.71 5.76 -8.09
N GLY A 103 -0.48 5.92 -9.38
CA GLY A 103 -1.41 5.45 -10.40
C GLY A 103 -1.51 3.92 -10.43
N ALA A 104 -2.60 3.42 -11.01
CA ALA A 104 -2.79 1.98 -11.13
C ALA A 104 -1.68 1.31 -11.95
N LEU A 105 -1.43 0.03 -11.69
CA LEU A 105 -0.46 -0.77 -12.44
C LEU A 105 0.97 -0.24 -12.32
N SER A 106 1.30 0.30 -11.16
CA SER A 106 2.63 0.88 -10.94
C SER A 106 3.52 -0.05 -10.14
N LEU A 107 4.83 0.08 -10.35
CA LEU A 107 5.84 -0.58 -9.54
C LEU A 107 6.55 0.48 -8.69
N VAL A 108 6.34 0.42 -7.39
CA VAL A 108 6.95 1.35 -6.43
C VAL A 108 8.19 0.69 -5.82
N ASN A 109 9.33 1.32 -5.97
CA ASN A 109 10.59 0.80 -5.46
C ASN A 109 11.49 1.96 -5.07
N GLY A 110 11.37 2.41 -3.84
CA GLY A 110 12.16 3.52 -3.34
C GLY A 110 11.34 4.56 -2.59
N TYR A 111 11.80 5.80 -2.61
CA TYR A 111 11.21 6.90 -1.87
C TYR A 111 10.43 7.81 -2.81
N TYR A 112 9.18 8.08 -2.46
CA TYR A 112 8.27 8.87 -3.29
C TYR A 112 7.68 9.99 -2.44
N PHE A 113 7.84 11.23 -2.88
CA PHE A 113 7.30 12.38 -2.15
C PHE A 113 6.91 13.49 -3.12
N LEU A 114 5.80 14.17 -2.79
CA LEU A 114 5.19 15.25 -3.59
C LEU A 114 4.75 14.78 -4.97
N GLY A 115 3.46 14.80 -5.17
CA GLY A 115 2.89 14.64 -6.51
C GLY A 115 2.32 13.27 -6.78
N THR A 116 2.23 12.96 -8.05
CA THR A 116 1.63 11.73 -8.56
C THR A 116 2.69 10.96 -9.35
N TYR A 117 2.72 9.65 -9.13
CA TYR A 117 3.67 8.76 -9.77
C TYR A 117 2.93 7.64 -10.46
N GLY A 118 3.53 7.08 -11.50
CA GLY A 118 2.95 5.94 -12.19
C GLY A 118 3.96 5.25 -13.08
N GLY A 119 3.63 4.04 -13.48
CA GLY A 119 4.42 3.25 -14.42
C GLY A 119 5.30 2.21 -13.76
N VAL A 120 6.12 1.56 -14.59
CA VAL A 120 7.02 0.47 -14.17
C VAL A 120 8.43 0.78 -14.70
N PRO A 121 9.37 1.25 -13.85
CA PRO A 121 9.16 1.67 -12.47
C PRO A 121 8.35 2.95 -12.38
N ALA A 122 7.72 3.17 -11.23
CA ALA A 122 6.91 4.36 -11.03
C ALA A 122 7.79 5.61 -11.08
N LYS A 123 7.39 6.56 -11.89
CA LYS A 123 8.07 7.85 -12.07
C LYS A 123 7.06 8.96 -11.90
N ARG A 124 7.55 10.13 -11.50
CA ARG A 124 6.69 11.28 -11.32
C ARG A 124 6.03 11.64 -12.64
N LEU A 125 4.72 11.78 -12.59
CA LEU A 125 3.93 12.13 -13.76
C LEU A 125 3.85 13.65 -13.84
N ILE A 126 4.26 14.18 -15.00
CA ILE A 126 4.27 15.61 -15.27
C ILE A 126 3.48 15.82 -16.55
N GLY A 127 2.60 16.83 -16.53
CA GLY A 127 1.84 17.18 -17.70
C GLY A 127 0.35 17.15 -17.46
N VAL A 128 -0.41 16.84 -18.50
CA VAL A 128 -1.87 16.91 -18.44
C VAL A 128 -2.44 15.61 -17.95
N TYR A 129 -3.36 15.73 -16.98
CA TYR A 129 -4.09 14.59 -16.45
C TYR A 129 -5.54 14.66 -16.89
N ARG A 130 -6.10 13.51 -17.09
CA ARG A 130 -7.53 13.39 -17.30
C ARG A 130 -8.24 13.36 -15.96
N LYS A 131 -9.39 13.92 -15.97
CA LYS A 131 -10.24 13.91 -14.78
C LYS A 131 -11.46 13.07 -15.01
#